data_d4bb92eaeafd01fdd9126a1830d38322
#
_entry.id   d4bb92eaeafd01fdd9126a1830d38322
#
_cell.length_a   1.000
_cell.length_b   1.000
_cell.length_c   1.000
_cell.angle_alpha   90.00
_cell.angle_beta   90.00
_cell.angle_gamma   90.00
#
_symmetry.space_group_name_H-M   'P 1'
#
loop_
_entity.id
_entity.type
_entity.pdbx_description
1 polymer ?
#
loop_
_entity_poly.entity_id
_entity_poly.type
_entity_poly.pdbx_seq_one_letter_code
_entity_poly.pdbx_strand_id
1 'polypeptide(L)'
;ATEITAEYRVPFLAHATMEPLNATAHITAGGLEIWSGNQLPSFTRRACADAAGLPENRVTVHTTLMGGGFGRRGELDFSVLATRVAMARPGTPVMTTWSREEDMRRDFYRPAAIARMRGAVKDGGAVLFDAAVAGPSTARQALERWMGFAPPGPDKVHVEGLWNQPYAIPNARARGHVAPDLKVPVGFWRSVGNSYNGFFHESFVDEMAHAAGADPLQFRLALAQDAWRPAARVLEAVREMSGWPDKPEGTGRGVAMCFSFGTPVACVLEVAE
;
A
#
# COMPACT_ATOMS: atom_id res chain seq x y z
N ALA A 1 -34.21 2.68 -8.59
CA ALA A 1 -32.80 2.77 -8.19
C ALA A 1 -32.11 3.80 -9.09
N THR A 2 -31.30 4.65 -8.52
CA THR A 2 -30.46 5.61 -9.25
C THR A 2 -29.10 4.95 -9.47
N GLU A 3 -28.67 4.84 -10.73
CA GLU A 3 -27.36 4.29 -11.10
C GLU A 3 -26.33 5.41 -11.15
N ILE A 4 -25.10 5.08 -10.74
CA ILE A 4 -23.96 5.98 -10.69
C ILE A 4 -22.75 5.26 -11.29
N THR A 5 -21.92 5.98 -12.02
CA THR A 5 -20.66 5.46 -12.55
C THR A 5 -19.55 6.49 -12.33
N ALA A 6 -18.34 6.02 -12.00
CA ALA A 6 -17.18 6.87 -11.85
C ALA A 6 -15.92 6.18 -12.38
N GLU A 7 -14.92 6.98 -12.76
CA GLU A 7 -13.58 6.51 -13.05
C GLU A 7 -12.58 7.30 -12.22
N TYR A 8 -11.72 6.58 -11.51
CA TYR A 8 -10.64 7.16 -10.70
C TYR A 8 -9.28 6.70 -11.21
N ARG A 9 -8.28 7.55 -11.02
CA ARG A 9 -6.90 7.26 -11.43
C ARG A 9 -5.92 7.70 -10.35
N VAL A 10 -4.89 6.89 -10.16
CA VAL A 10 -3.73 7.27 -9.33
C VAL A 10 -2.43 7.03 -10.11
N PRO A 11 -1.42 7.93 -9.98
CA PRO A 11 -0.13 7.75 -10.62
C PRO A 11 0.73 6.73 -9.89
N PHE A 12 1.88 6.36 -10.48
CA PHE A 12 2.99 5.76 -9.73
C PHE A 12 3.46 6.73 -8.65
N LEU A 13 3.86 6.19 -7.50
CA LEU A 13 4.32 7.01 -6.38
C LEU A 13 5.60 6.41 -5.78
N ALA A 14 6.66 7.22 -5.67
CA ALA A 14 7.89 6.83 -5.01
C ALA A 14 7.74 6.82 -3.49
N HIS A 15 8.40 5.90 -2.80
CA HIS A 15 8.36 5.82 -1.33
C HIS A 15 8.97 7.05 -0.66
N ALA A 16 10.05 7.59 -1.24
CA ALA A 16 10.70 8.82 -0.81
C ALA A 16 10.90 8.92 0.72
N THR A 17 11.41 7.85 1.33
CA THR A 17 11.71 7.81 2.77
C THR A 17 12.65 8.96 3.15
N MET A 18 12.49 9.55 4.35
CA MET A 18 13.34 10.68 4.78
C MET A 18 14.82 10.33 4.74
N GLU A 19 15.19 9.13 5.17
CA GLU A 19 16.52 8.57 5.00
C GLU A 19 16.63 7.86 3.65
N PRO A 20 17.45 8.35 2.69
CA PRO A 20 17.75 7.63 1.47
C PRO A 20 18.34 6.26 1.75
N LEU A 21 18.16 5.31 0.81
CA LEU A 21 18.65 3.94 0.98
C LEU A 21 20.16 3.91 1.21
N ASN A 22 20.57 3.14 2.20
CA ASN A 22 21.98 2.92 2.52
C ASN A 22 22.16 1.52 3.14
N ALA A 23 23.35 0.99 3.01
CA ALA A 23 23.78 -0.22 3.69
C ALA A 23 25.31 -0.22 3.81
N THR A 24 25.82 -0.81 4.91
CA THR A 24 27.23 -1.13 5.06
C THR A 24 27.42 -2.63 4.94
N ALA A 25 28.40 -3.06 4.16
CA ALA A 25 28.78 -4.46 4.03
C ALA A 25 30.27 -4.63 4.32
N HIS A 26 30.63 -5.72 5.03
CA HIS A 26 32.01 -6.08 5.35
C HIS A 26 32.21 -7.57 5.07
N ILE A 27 33.05 -7.87 4.08
CA ILE A 27 33.39 -9.25 3.73
C ILE A 27 34.79 -9.58 4.20
N THR A 28 34.95 -10.71 4.88
CA THR A 28 36.22 -11.20 5.40
C THR A 28 36.33 -12.70 5.16
N ALA A 29 37.47 -13.32 5.53
CA ALA A 29 37.58 -14.77 5.56
C ALA A 29 36.55 -15.41 6.52
N GLY A 30 36.06 -14.68 7.52
CA GLY A 30 35.04 -15.12 8.48
C GLY A 30 33.62 -15.16 7.90
N GLY A 31 33.32 -14.44 6.83
CA GLY A 31 31.99 -14.31 6.23
C GLY A 31 31.65 -12.89 5.83
N LEU A 32 30.37 -12.63 5.68
CA LEU A 32 29.82 -11.33 5.31
C LEU A 32 28.94 -10.79 6.46
N GLU A 33 29.19 -9.55 6.85
CA GLU A 33 28.35 -8.80 7.75
C GLU A 33 27.71 -7.61 7.03
N ILE A 34 26.42 -7.37 7.30
CA ILE A 34 25.64 -6.31 6.67
C ILE A 34 24.92 -5.53 7.75
N TRP A 35 25.05 -4.22 7.74
CA TRP A 35 24.26 -3.29 8.55
C TRP A 35 23.35 -2.49 7.63
N SER A 36 22.04 -2.68 7.80
CA SER A 36 21.03 -1.95 7.01
C SER A 36 19.72 -1.83 7.76
N GLY A 37 19.07 -0.70 7.62
CA GLY A 37 17.66 -0.56 8.00
C GLY A 37 16.78 -1.27 6.98
N ASN A 38 16.32 -2.49 7.28
CA ASN A 38 15.53 -3.30 6.37
C ASN A 38 14.29 -3.89 7.04
N GLN A 39 13.28 -4.24 6.25
CA GLN A 39 12.02 -4.80 6.71
C GLN A 39 11.94 -6.33 6.55
N LEU A 40 12.89 -6.94 5.82
CA LEU A 40 12.93 -8.38 5.53
C LEU A 40 14.33 -8.97 5.75
N PRO A 41 14.84 -9.03 7.01
CA PRO A 41 16.23 -9.41 7.28
C PRO A 41 16.60 -10.82 6.80
N SER A 42 15.69 -11.78 6.87
CA SER A 42 15.95 -13.15 6.40
C SER A 42 16.12 -13.22 4.87
N PHE A 43 15.29 -12.51 4.12
CA PHE A 43 15.45 -12.42 2.66
C PHE A 43 16.70 -11.62 2.28
N THR A 44 17.02 -10.55 3.01
CA THR A 44 18.25 -9.77 2.83
C THR A 44 19.48 -10.66 3.01
N ARG A 45 19.50 -11.48 4.09
CA ARG A 45 20.59 -12.43 4.33
C ARG A 45 20.79 -13.39 3.13
N ARG A 46 19.72 -14.01 2.67
CA ARG A 46 19.75 -14.93 1.54
C ARG A 46 20.25 -14.26 0.26
N ALA A 47 19.67 -13.12 -0.10
CA ALA A 47 20.06 -12.42 -1.33
C ALA A 47 21.52 -11.95 -1.30
N CYS A 48 22.02 -11.51 -0.14
CA CYS A 48 23.40 -11.09 0.01
C CYS A 48 24.37 -12.32 0.04
N ALA A 49 23.95 -13.44 0.60
CA ALA A 49 24.69 -14.69 0.53
C ALA A 49 24.86 -15.16 -0.91
N ASP A 50 23.78 -15.20 -1.68
CA ASP A 50 23.78 -15.52 -3.11
C ASP A 50 24.68 -14.57 -3.90
N ALA A 51 24.59 -13.26 -3.65
CA ALA A 51 25.41 -12.24 -4.31
C ALA A 51 26.92 -12.40 -4.01
N ALA A 52 27.27 -12.85 -2.80
CA ALA A 52 28.64 -13.05 -2.37
C ALA A 52 29.18 -14.46 -2.68
N GLY A 53 28.34 -15.39 -3.16
CA GLY A 53 28.71 -16.79 -3.35
C GLY A 53 29.01 -17.52 -2.04
N LEU A 54 28.35 -17.13 -0.93
CA LEU A 54 28.54 -17.69 0.40
C LEU A 54 27.28 -18.49 0.83
N PRO A 55 27.45 -19.51 1.68
CA PRO A 55 26.29 -20.12 2.32
C PRO A 55 25.67 -19.16 3.34
N GLU A 56 24.35 -19.21 3.52
CA GLU A 56 23.60 -18.28 4.36
C GLU A 56 24.09 -18.22 5.84
N ASN A 57 24.62 -19.34 6.37
CA ASN A 57 25.17 -19.39 7.74
C ASN A 57 26.49 -18.62 7.91
N ARG A 58 27.09 -18.13 6.82
CA ARG A 58 28.27 -17.27 6.82
C ARG A 58 27.92 -15.79 6.59
N VAL A 59 26.62 -15.45 6.64
CA VAL A 59 26.12 -14.08 6.49
C VAL A 59 25.34 -13.66 7.70
N THR A 60 25.73 -12.53 8.29
CA THR A 60 25.00 -11.88 9.41
C THR A 60 24.42 -10.56 8.94
N VAL A 61 23.12 -10.35 9.22
CA VAL A 61 22.44 -9.08 8.96
C VAL A 61 22.11 -8.42 10.29
N HIS A 62 22.68 -7.25 10.50
CA HIS A 62 22.39 -6.36 11.63
C HIS A 62 21.35 -5.34 11.18
N THR A 63 20.10 -5.53 11.61
CA THR A 63 19.02 -4.60 11.31
C THR A 63 19.17 -3.37 12.20
N THR A 64 19.46 -2.24 11.57
CA THR A 64 19.58 -0.94 12.23
C THR A 64 18.24 -0.22 12.29
N LEU A 65 18.18 0.88 13.05
CA LEU A 65 17.08 1.84 12.93
C LEU A 65 17.01 2.37 11.50
N MET A 66 15.80 2.76 11.08
CA MET A 66 15.58 3.28 9.73
C MET A 66 14.73 4.54 9.75
N GLY A 67 15.10 5.51 8.94
CA GLY A 67 14.41 6.78 8.75
C GLY A 67 13.22 6.68 7.78
N GLY A 68 12.36 5.68 8.00
CA GLY A 68 11.24 5.32 7.16
C GLY A 68 11.52 4.12 6.26
N GLY A 69 10.47 3.35 5.96
CA GLY A 69 10.55 2.17 5.08
C GLY A 69 9.36 2.11 4.13
N PHE A 70 8.16 2.11 4.70
CA PHE A 70 6.86 2.13 3.99
C PHE A 70 6.68 1.03 2.94
N GLY A 71 7.48 -0.07 3.04
CA GLY A 71 7.56 -1.14 2.05
C GLY A 71 8.84 -1.13 1.22
N ARG A 72 9.44 0.04 0.95
CA ARG A 72 10.67 0.15 0.14
C ARG A 72 11.85 -0.65 0.69
N ARG A 73 11.99 -0.67 2.00
CA ARG A 73 13.07 -1.42 2.68
C ARG A 73 12.76 -2.91 2.87
N GLY A 74 11.65 -3.39 2.30
CA GLY A 74 11.39 -4.80 2.03
C GLY A 74 12.06 -5.31 0.75
N GLU A 75 12.52 -4.40 -0.12
CA GLU A 75 13.33 -4.77 -1.28
C GLU A 75 14.80 -4.96 -0.87
N LEU A 76 15.53 -5.78 -1.62
CA LEU A 76 16.83 -6.30 -1.20
C LEU A 76 18.00 -5.63 -1.93
N ASP A 77 17.70 -4.85 -2.94
CA ASP A 77 18.62 -4.29 -3.93
C ASP A 77 19.74 -3.45 -3.34
N PHE A 78 19.45 -2.58 -2.38
CA PHE A 78 20.45 -1.69 -1.77
C PHE A 78 21.47 -2.45 -0.89
N SER A 79 21.05 -3.50 -0.18
CA SER A 79 21.95 -4.36 0.59
C SER A 79 22.80 -5.27 -0.32
N VAL A 80 22.20 -5.78 -1.39
CA VAL A 80 22.91 -6.58 -2.42
C VAL A 80 23.95 -5.70 -3.13
N LEU A 81 23.64 -4.44 -3.42
CA LEU A 81 24.59 -3.51 -4.04
C LEU A 81 25.77 -3.26 -3.11
N ALA A 82 25.54 -2.97 -1.82
CA ALA A 82 26.61 -2.80 -0.83
C ALA A 82 27.50 -4.04 -0.73
N THR A 83 26.90 -5.23 -0.74
CA THR A 83 27.62 -6.52 -0.75
C THR A 83 28.56 -6.64 -1.97
N ARG A 84 28.06 -6.36 -3.17
CA ARG A 84 28.86 -6.43 -4.41
C ARG A 84 30.03 -5.44 -4.39
N VAL A 85 29.84 -4.23 -3.86
CA VAL A 85 30.92 -3.26 -3.73
C VAL A 85 31.95 -3.74 -2.70
N ALA A 86 31.52 -4.29 -1.56
CA ALA A 86 32.42 -4.81 -0.52
C ALA A 86 33.27 -6.01 -1.04
N MET A 87 32.74 -6.82 -1.96
CA MET A 87 33.52 -7.91 -2.58
C MET A 87 34.74 -7.41 -3.37
N ALA A 88 34.71 -6.18 -3.86
CA ALA A 88 35.88 -5.56 -4.52
C ALA A 88 36.95 -5.04 -3.53
N ARG A 89 36.64 -5.04 -2.24
CA ARG A 89 37.52 -4.56 -1.14
C ARG A 89 37.46 -5.45 0.09
N PRO A 90 37.81 -6.76 -0.02
CA PRO A 90 37.78 -7.68 1.12
C PRO A 90 38.60 -7.13 2.30
N GLY A 91 38.07 -7.32 3.52
CA GLY A 91 38.69 -6.84 4.75
C GLY A 91 38.41 -5.38 5.09
N THR A 92 37.72 -4.63 4.22
CA THR A 92 37.36 -3.23 4.44
C THR A 92 35.84 -3.07 4.51
N PRO A 93 35.26 -2.51 5.57
CA PRO A 93 33.84 -2.16 5.59
C PRO A 93 33.55 -1.10 4.53
N VAL A 94 32.50 -1.33 3.74
CA VAL A 94 32.09 -0.42 2.66
C VAL A 94 30.67 0.03 2.90
N MET A 95 30.47 1.32 3.09
CA MET A 95 29.15 1.93 3.16
C MET A 95 28.75 2.45 1.78
N THR A 96 27.57 2.09 1.32
CA THR A 96 26.93 2.67 0.14
C THR A 96 25.76 3.53 0.59
N THR A 97 25.64 4.72 0.05
CA THR A 97 24.52 5.64 0.29
C THR A 97 24.02 6.14 -1.05
N TRP A 98 22.73 6.08 -1.25
CA TRP A 98 22.10 6.61 -2.45
C TRP A 98 21.83 8.10 -2.30
N SER A 99 21.96 8.86 -3.38
CA SER A 99 21.41 10.22 -3.39
C SER A 99 19.88 10.16 -3.41
N ARG A 100 19.20 11.26 -3.06
CA ARG A 100 17.74 11.34 -3.14
C ARG A 100 17.23 11.09 -4.57
N GLU A 101 17.93 11.60 -5.57
CA GLU A 101 17.58 11.43 -6.98
C GLU A 101 17.68 9.97 -7.40
N GLU A 102 18.72 9.27 -6.96
CA GLU A 102 18.89 7.85 -7.28
C GLU A 102 17.88 6.99 -6.54
N ASP A 103 17.59 7.26 -5.27
CA ASP A 103 16.60 6.59 -4.46
C ASP A 103 15.19 6.68 -5.13
N MET A 104 14.83 7.87 -5.61
CA MET A 104 13.55 8.06 -6.29
C MET A 104 13.50 7.47 -7.69
N ARG A 105 14.60 7.45 -8.43
CA ARG A 105 14.66 6.91 -9.79
C ARG A 105 14.68 5.38 -9.84
N ARG A 106 15.21 4.74 -8.81
CA ARG A 106 15.34 3.29 -8.69
C ARG A 106 14.36 2.68 -7.70
N ASP A 107 13.27 3.36 -7.45
CA ASP A 107 12.25 2.85 -6.54
C ASP A 107 11.48 1.67 -7.19
N PHE A 108 10.92 0.84 -6.35
CA PHE A 108 9.85 -0.09 -6.69
C PHE A 108 8.53 0.58 -6.32
N TYR A 109 7.99 1.32 -7.25
CA TYR A 109 6.92 2.28 -7.01
C TYR A 109 5.62 1.64 -6.50
N ARG A 110 4.84 2.39 -5.72
CA ARG A 110 3.42 2.10 -5.59
C ARG A 110 2.81 2.11 -6.99
N PRO A 111 2.05 1.06 -7.38
CA PRO A 111 1.51 0.97 -8.73
C PRO A 111 0.59 2.15 -9.06
N ALA A 112 0.65 2.62 -10.30
CA ALA A 112 -0.45 3.37 -10.89
C ALA A 112 -1.64 2.43 -11.07
N ALA A 113 -2.84 2.97 -10.89
CA ALA A 113 -4.07 2.19 -11.05
C ALA A 113 -5.20 3.06 -11.63
N ILE A 114 -6.10 2.41 -12.35
CA ILE A 114 -7.36 2.98 -12.83
C ILE A 114 -8.48 2.11 -12.31
N ALA A 115 -9.50 2.73 -11.70
CA ALA A 115 -10.71 2.04 -11.28
C ALA A 115 -11.91 2.56 -12.06
N ARG A 116 -12.74 1.64 -12.54
CA ARG A 116 -14.08 1.91 -13.04
C ARG A 116 -15.09 1.35 -12.08
N MET A 117 -15.98 2.22 -11.61
CA MET A 117 -16.94 1.93 -10.57
C MET A 117 -18.36 2.09 -11.13
N ARG A 118 -19.25 1.18 -10.74
CA ARG A 118 -20.69 1.27 -10.98
C ARG A 118 -21.42 0.95 -9.69
N GLY A 119 -22.34 1.78 -9.30
CA GLY A 119 -23.17 1.62 -8.12
C GLY A 119 -24.62 1.90 -8.41
N ALA A 120 -25.49 1.50 -7.47
CA ALA A 120 -26.88 1.91 -7.48
C ALA A 120 -27.36 2.15 -6.06
N VAL A 121 -28.18 3.17 -5.90
CA VAL A 121 -28.86 3.49 -4.65
C VAL A 121 -30.39 3.39 -4.83
N LYS A 122 -31.07 2.89 -3.81
CA LYS A 122 -32.51 2.77 -3.77
C LYS A 122 -32.99 2.96 -2.33
N ASP A 123 -34.06 3.73 -2.15
CA ASP A 123 -34.68 3.98 -0.84
C ASP A 123 -33.65 4.48 0.21
N GLY A 124 -32.72 5.36 -0.21
CA GLY A 124 -31.68 5.94 0.64
C GLY A 124 -30.46 5.04 0.93
N GLY A 125 -30.44 3.79 0.46
CA GLY A 125 -29.36 2.83 0.71
C GLY A 125 -28.63 2.34 -0.56
N ALA A 126 -27.41 1.83 -0.39
CA ALA A 126 -26.65 1.19 -1.46
C ALA A 126 -27.21 -0.21 -1.76
N VAL A 127 -27.49 -0.52 -3.04
CA VAL A 127 -27.97 -1.83 -3.48
C VAL A 127 -27.02 -2.53 -4.45
N LEU A 128 -26.08 -1.81 -5.05
CA LEU A 128 -25.09 -2.35 -5.98
C LEU A 128 -23.76 -1.62 -5.79
N PHE A 129 -22.67 -2.37 -5.79
CA PHE A 129 -21.29 -1.90 -5.86
C PHE A 129 -20.51 -2.84 -6.79
N ASP A 130 -20.11 -2.37 -7.96
CA ASP A 130 -19.31 -3.12 -8.92
C ASP A 130 -18.06 -2.32 -9.26
N ALA A 131 -16.91 -2.82 -8.84
CA ALA A 131 -15.61 -2.21 -9.05
C ALA A 131 -14.73 -3.05 -9.97
N ALA A 132 -14.05 -2.41 -10.90
CA ALA A 132 -13.00 -3.00 -11.72
C ALA A 132 -11.75 -2.13 -11.62
N VAL A 133 -10.63 -2.69 -11.14
CA VAL A 133 -9.34 -2.00 -11.03
C VAL A 133 -8.34 -2.63 -11.98
N ALA A 134 -7.57 -1.80 -12.69
CA ALA A 134 -6.50 -2.21 -13.59
C ALA A 134 -5.17 -1.54 -13.20
N GLY A 135 -4.08 -2.31 -13.22
CA GLY A 135 -2.73 -1.85 -12.91
C GLY A 135 -1.72 -3.00 -12.88
N PRO A 136 -0.43 -2.74 -12.65
CA PRO A 136 0.57 -3.80 -12.51
C PRO A 136 0.40 -4.56 -11.18
N SER A 137 0.74 -5.83 -11.19
CA SER A 137 0.68 -6.68 -10.00
C SER A 137 1.90 -6.50 -9.11
N THR A 138 1.72 -5.93 -7.93
CA THR A 138 2.77 -5.78 -6.93
C THR A 138 3.21 -7.15 -6.39
N ALA A 139 2.26 -8.01 -6.04
CA ALA A 139 2.58 -9.30 -5.45
C ALA A 139 3.41 -10.18 -6.40
N ARG A 140 3.06 -10.24 -7.69
CA ARG A 140 3.83 -11.02 -8.67
C ARG A 140 5.26 -10.51 -8.79
N GLN A 141 5.44 -9.20 -8.98
CA GLN A 141 6.78 -8.63 -9.15
C GLN A 141 7.65 -8.75 -7.90
N ALA A 142 7.09 -8.46 -6.72
CA ALA A 142 7.83 -8.55 -5.47
C ALA A 142 8.22 -10.00 -5.13
N LEU A 143 7.29 -10.96 -5.25
CA LEU A 143 7.56 -12.36 -4.95
C LEU A 143 8.55 -12.97 -5.94
N GLU A 144 8.50 -12.59 -7.22
CA GLU A 144 9.50 -13.00 -8.21
C GLU A 144 10.91 -12.50 -7.81
N ARG A 145 11.05 -11.26 -7.35
CA ARG A 145 12.34 -10.73 -6.87
C ARG A 145 12.82 -11.39 -5.58
N TRP A 146 11.91 -11.73 -4.66
CA TRP A 146 12.29 -12.30 -3.36
C TRP A 146 12.51 -13.81 -3.38
N MET A 147 11.74 -14.53 -4.21
CA MET A 147 11.69 -15.99 -4.20
C MET A 147 12.10 -16.64 -5.53
N GLY A 148 12.30 -15.84 -6.59
CA GLY A 148 12.66 -16.34 -7.92
C GLY A 148 11.47 -16.87 -8.73
N PHE A 149 10.24 -16.76 -8.24
CA PHE A 149 9.04 -17.16 -8.98
C PHE A 149 7.83 -16.30 -8.62
N ALA A 150 6.94 -16.11 -9.59
CA ALA A 150 5.64 -15.48 -9.37
C ALA A 150 4.59 -16.58 -9.07
N PRO A 151 3.84 -16.50 -7.97
CA PRO A 151 2.80 -17.48 -7.68
C PRO A 151 1.71 -17.46 -8.76
N PRO A 152 1.18 -18.62 -9.14
CA PRO A 152 0.08 -18.70 -10.09
C PRO A 152 -1.23 -18.19 -9.48
N GLY A 153 -2.15 -17.76 -10.34
CA GLY A 153 -3.51 -17.36 -9.93
C GLY A 153 -3.71 -15.87 -9.83
N PRO A 154 -4.89 -15.44 -9.35
CA PRO A 154 -5.25 -14.04 -9.24
C PRO A 154 -4.48 -13.35 -8.12
N ASP A 155 -4.09 -12.10 -8.36
CA ASP A 155 -3.50 -11.23 -7.34
C ASP A 155 -4.59 -10.65 -6.45
N LYS A 156 -4.83 -11.26 -5.29
CA LYS A 156 -5.81 -10.78 -4.30
C LYS A 156 -5.42 -9.43 -3.71
N VAL A 157 -4.12 -9.18 -3.61
CA VAL A 157 -3.57 -7.91 -3.10
C VAL A 157 -3.97 -6.74 -3.99
N HIS A 158 -4.04 -6.98 -5.31
CA HIS A 158 -4.41 -5.96 -6.29
C HIS A 158 -5.84 -5.40 -6.10
N VAL A 159 -6.75 -6.18 -5.52
CA VAL A 159 -8.15 -5.79 -5.26
C VAL A 159 -8.45 -5.58 -3.77
N GLU A 160 -7.44 -5.70 -2.90
CA GLU A 160 -7.56 -5.41 -1.48
C GLU A 160 -7.94 -3.95 -1.27
N GLY A 161 -8.89 -3.70 -0.39
CA GLY A 161 -9.50 -2.37 -0.24
C GLY A 161 -10.78 -2.16 -1.06
N LEU A 162 -11.13 -3.09 -1.97
CA LEU A 162 -12.40 -3.06 -2.69
C LEU A 162 -13.36 -4.17 -2.21
N TRP A 163 -12.86 -5.40 -2.07
CA TRP A 163 -13.71 -6.55 -1.76
C TRP A 163 -13.87 -6.81 -0.26
N ASN A 164 -12.95 -6.32 0.55
CA ASN A 164 -12.86 -6.63 1.98
C ASN A 164 -13.25 -5.46 2.89
N GLN A 165 -13.83 -4.39 2.35
CA GLN A 165 -14.33 -3.31 3.18
C GLN A 165 -15.62 -3.72 3.90
N PRO A 166 -15.76 -3.38 5.19
CA PRO A 166 -16.87 -3.83 6.02
C PRO A 166 -18.13 -2.97 5.82
N TYR A 167 -18.65 -2.98 4.61
CA TYR A 167 -19.91 -2.35 4.24
C TYR A 167 -20.91 -3.40 3.68
N ALA A 168 -22.11 -3.44 4.24
CA ALA A 168 -23.15 -4.37 3.82
C ALA A 168 -23.86 -3.84 2.57
N ILE A 169 -23.33 -4.18 1.40
CA ILE A 169 -23.97 -3.87 0.13
C ILE A 169 -24.46 -5.19 -0.50
N PRO A 170 -25.78 -5.38 -0.75
CA PRO A 170 -26.35 -6.66 -1.16
C PRO A 170 -25.72 -7.26 -2.43
N ASN A 171 -25.38 -6.43 -3.41
CA ASN A 171 -24.77 -6.86 -4.66
C ASN A 171 -23.40 -6.20 -4.81
N ALA A 172 -22.36 -6.80 -4.20
CA ALA A 172 -21.00 -6.30 -4.26
C ALA A 172 -20.10 -7.19 -5.11
N ARG A 173 -19.29 -6.59 -5.98
CA ARG A 173 -18.31 -7.28 -6.81
C ARG A 173 -17.05 -6.43 -6.98
N ALA A 174 -15.87 -7.05 -6.82
CA ALA A 174 -14.59 -6.46 -7.14
C ALA A 174 -13.84 -7.34 -8.16
N ARG A 175 -13.25 -6.71 -9.18
CA ARG A 175 -12.49 -7.37 -10.25
C ARG A 175 -11.14 -6.71 -10.42
N GLY A 176 -10.07 -7.52 -10.45
CA GLY A 176 -8.71 -7.08 -10.74
C GLY A 176 -8.29 -7.43 -12.16
N HIS A 177 -7.70 -6.48 -12.86
CA HIS A 177 -7.13 -6.65 -14.18
C HIS A 177 -5.65 -6.28 -14.12
N VAL A 178 -4.78 -7.29 -14.18
CA VAL A 178 -3.34 -7.08 -14.18
C VAL A 178 -2.91 -6.61 -15.58
N ALA A 179 -2.20 -5.47 -15.62
CA ALA A 179 -1.57 -4.95 -16.83
C ALA A 179 -0.13 -5.50 -16.94
N PRO A 180 0.12 -6.54 -17.76
CA PRO A 180 1.41 -7.25 -17.77
C PRO A 180 2.53 -6.47 -18.45
N ASP A 181 2.19 -5.56 -19.37
CA ASP A 181 3.16 -4.91 -20.25
C ASP A 181 3.79 -3.63 -19.70
N LEU A 182 3.40 -3.24 -18.48
CA LEU A 182 3.97 -2.07 -17.82
C LEU A 182 5.37 -2.41 -17.27
N LYS A 183 6.41 -1.84 -17.88
CA LYS A 183 7.81 -2.08 -17.53
C LYS A 183 8.30 -1.31 -16.29
N VAL A 184 7.44 -0.51 -15.68
CA VAL A 184 7.78 0.23 -14.45
C VAL A 184 7.79 -0.77 -13.28
N PRO A 185 8.91 -0.90 -12.55
CA PRO A 185 8.97 -1.80 -11.42
C PRO A 185 8.08 -1.31 -10.28
N VAL A 186 7.29 -2.23 -9.71
CA VAL A 186 6.41 -1.93 -8.58
C VAL A 186 6.75 -2.78 -7.37
N GLY A 187 6.54 -2.23 -6.19
CA GLY A 187 6.75 -2.86 -4.90
C GLY A 187 5.63 -2.56 -3.92
N PHE A 188 5.73 -3.15 -2.74
CA PHE A 188 4.75 -2.96 -1.68
C PHE A 188 4.88 -1.55 -1.08
N TRP A 189 3.82 -0.78 -1.19
CA TRP A 189 3.64 0.46 -0.46
C TRP A 189 2.83 0.19 0.82
N ARG A 190 3.04 0.99 1.86
CA ARG A 190 2.24 0.99 3.09
C ARG A 190 0.75 0.85 2.79
N SER A 191 0.08 -0.10 3.45
CA SER A 191 -1.32 -0.52 3.24
C SER A 191 -1.59 -1.32 1.96
N VAL A 192 -0.56 -1.62 1.16
CA VAL A 192 -0.63 -2.51 0.00
C VAL A 192 -1.71 -2.07 -1.00
N GLY A 193 -2.67 -2.92 -1.37
CA GLY A 193 -3.78 -2.58 -2.27
C GLY A 193 -4.70 -1.50 -1.71
N ASN A 194 -4.86 -1.42 -0.39
CA ASN A 194 -5.64 -0.36 0.26
C ASN A 194 -5.09 1.04 -0.01
N SER A 195 -3.80 1.19 -0.35
CA SER A 195 -3.18 2.50 -0.61
C SER A 195 -3.82 3.27 -1.77
N TYR A 196 -4.40 2.59 -2.74
CA TYR A 196 -5.12 3.20 -3.86
C TYR A 196 -6.59 2.81 -3.88
N ASN A 197 -6.93 1.57 -3.54
CA ASN A 197 -8.31 1.12 -3.53
C ASN A 197 -9.14 1.76 -2.40
N GLY A 198 -8.52 2.11 -1.27
CA GLY A 198 -9.18 2.86 -0.21
C GLY A 198 -9.68 4.23 -0.72
N PHE A 199 -8.87 4.94 -1.51
CA PHE A 199 -9.29 6.16 -2.17
C PHE A 199 -10.45 5.91 -3.16
N PHE A 200 -10.33 4.92 -4.03
CA PHE A 200 -11.37 4.61 -5.02
C PHE A 200 -12.69 4.23 -4.35
N HIS A 201 -12.62 3.36 -3.34
CA HIS A 201 -13.78 2.87 -2.62
C HIS A 201 -14.51 3.99 -1.89
N GLU A 202 -13.77 4.74 -1.07
CA GLU A 202 -14.37 5.76 -0.21
C GLU A 202 -14.88 6.98 -1.00
N SER A 203 -14.18 7.39 -2.06
CA SER A 203 -14.68 8.42 -2.96
C SER A 203 -15.98 8.01 -3.64
N PHE A 204 -16.08 6.74 -4.06
CA PHE A 204 -17.29 6.25 -4.68
C PHE A 204 -18.45 6.08 -3.68
N VAL A 205 -18.16 5.72 -2.43
CA VAL A 205 -19.16 5.70 -1.35
C VAL A 205 -19.71 7.11 -1.08
N ASP A 206 -18.90 8.17 -1.17
CA ASP A 206 -19.36 9.54 -1.10
C ASP A 206 -20.31 9.89 -2.25
N GLU A 207 -19.98 9.53 -3.48
CA GLU A 207 -20.86 9.75 -4.64
C GLU A 207 -22.19 9.00 -4.48
N MET A 208 -22.16 7.79 -3.93
CA MET A 208 -23.38 7.02 -3.63
C MET A 208 -24.22 7.70 -2.53
N ALA A 209 -23.59 8.21 -1.48
CA ALA A 209 -24.28 8.95 -0.41
C ALA A 209 -24.97 10.21 -0.96
N HIS A 210 -24.26 10.98 -1.77
CA HIS A 210 -24.84 12.16 -2.43
C HIS A 210 -26.02 11.81 -3.34
N ALA A 211 -25.90 10.74 -4.15
CA ALA A 211 -26.99 10.28 -5.01
C ALA A 211 -28.20 9.75 -4.23
N ALA A 212 -27.98 9.27 -3.01
CA ALA A 212 -29.02 8.86 -2.08
C ALA A 212 -29.66 10.06 -1.32
N GLY A 213 -29.10 11.27 -1.45
CA GLY A 213 -29.49 12.43 -0.64
C GLY A 213 -29.15 12.26 0.84
N ALA A 214 -28.16 11.45 1.16
CA ALA A 214 -27.77 11.09 2.53
C ALA A 214 -26.48 11.81 2.96
N ASP A 215 -26.36 12.05 4.26
CA ASP A 215 -25.10 12.49 4.85
C ASP A 215 -24.03 11.41 4.69
N PRO A 216 -22.81 11.72 4.20
CA PRO A 216 -21.78 10.73 3.91
C PRO A 216 -21.35 9.88 5.12
N LEU A 217 -21.32 10.45 6.32
CA LEU A 217 -20.98 9.71 7.53
C LEU A 217 -22.14 8.79 7.97
N GLN A 218 -23.39 9.28 7.94
CA GLN A 218 -24.55 8.48 8.28
C GLN A 218 -24.74 7.33 7.29
N PHE A 219 -24.50 7.57 6.00
CA PHE A 219 -24.55 6.54 4.97
C PHE A 219 -23.56 5.39 5.26
N ARG A 220 -22.30 5.73 5.62
CA ARG A 220 -21.29 4.76 6.04
C ARG A 220 -21.67 4.01 7.32
N LEU A 221 -22.21 4.72 8.30
CA LEU A 221 -22.65 4.11 9.56
C LEU A 221 -23.72 3.05 9.31
N ALA A 222 -24.72 3.35 8.48
CA ALA A 222 -25.77 2.39 8.14
C ALA A 222 -25.17 1.13 7.50
N LEU A 223 -24.26 1.27 6.52
CA LEU A 223 -23.61 0.15 5.86
C LEU A 223 -22.69 -0.66 6.80
N ALA A 224 -21.97 0.02 7.70
CA ALA A 224 -21.01 -0.61 8.59
C ALA A 224 -21.69 -1.34 9.77
N GLN A 225 -22.82 -0.83 10.28
CA GLN A 225 -23.57 -1.46 11.38
C GLN A 225 -24.04 -2.86 11.02
N ASP A 226 -24.52 -3.04 9.80
CA ASP A 226 -25.01 -4.32 9.31
C ASP A 226 -23.89 -5.29 8.92
N ALA A 227 -22.69 -4.75 8.59
CA ALA A 227 -21.56 -5.56 8.18
C ALA A 227 -20.68 -6.01 9.36
N TRP A 228 -20.23 -5.05 10.18
CA TRP A 228 -19.26 -5.32 11.25
C TRP A 228 -19.19 -4.20 12.29
N ARG A 229 -19.63 -4.48 13.50
CA ARG A 229 -19.75 -3.50 14.59
C ARG A 229 -18.48 -2.71 14.90
N PRO A 230 -17.24 -3.26 14.89
CA PRO A 230 -16.04 -2.47 15.10
C PRO A 230 -15.83 -1.36 14.07
N ALA A 231 -16.20 -1.57 12.80
CA ALA A 231 -16.16 -0.52 11.77
C ALA A 231 -17.16 0.61 12.07
N ALA A 232 -18.38 0.27 12.49
CA ALA A 232 -19.34 1.28 12.92
C ALA A 232 -18.83 2.11 14.11
N ARG A 233 -18.17 1.48 15.09
CA ARG A 233 -17.62 2.17 16.26
C ARG A 233 -16.55 3.20 15.92
N VAL A 234 -15.66 2.95 14.96
CA VAL A 234 -14.65 3.97 14.58
C VAL A 234 -15.30 5.13 13.85
N LEU A 235 -16.38 4.90 13.09
CA LEU A 235 -17.18 5.96 12.48
C LEU A 235 -17.96 6.77 13.52
N GLU A 236 -18.54 6.12 14.53
CA GLU A 236 -19.18 6.79 15.68
C GLU A 236 -18.18 7.67 16.42
N ALA A 237 -16.99 7.14 16.71
CA ALA A 237 -15.94 7.86 17.41
C ALA A 237 -15.46 9.10 16.64
N VAL A 238 -15.19 8.96 15.33
CA VAL A 238 -14.72 10.08 14.52
C VAL A 238 -15.80 11.16 14.35
N ARG A 239 -17.09 10.78 14.34
CA ARG A 239 -18.22 11.71 14.35
C ARG A 239 -18.19 12.58 15.60
N GLU A 240 -18.04 11.96 16.78
CA GLU A 240 -17.98 12.68 18.06
C GLU A 240 -16.75 13.57 18.16
N MET A 241 -15.57 13.03 17.81
CA MET A 241 -14.30 13.76 17.88
C MET A 241 -14.24 14.98 16.97
N SER A 242 -14.89 14.91 15.79
CA SER A 242 -14.87 15.99 14.81
C SER A 242 -16.02 16.99 14.96
N GLY A 243 -17.05 16.67 15.74
CA GLY A 243 -18.30 17.47 15.78
C GLY A 243 -19.07 17.42 14.46
N TRP A 244 -18.98 16.32 13.69
CA TRP A 244 -19.71 16.16 12.43
C TRP A 244 -21.22 16.26 12.63
N PRO A 245 -22.00 16.93 11.76
CA PRO A 245 -21.61 17.51 10.45
C PRO A 245 -21.17 18.99 10.50
N ASP A 246 -21.14 19.59 11.69
CA ASP A 246 -20.85 21.01 11.83
C ASP A 246 -19.42 21.33 11.38
N LYS A 247 -19.28 22.41 10.61
CA LYS A 247 -17.99 22.85 10.09
C LYS A 247 -17.87 24.37 10.14
N PRO A 248 -16.65 24.92 10.30
CA PRO A 248 -16.42 26.34 10.15
C PRO A 248 -16.82 26.86 8.76
N GLU A 249 -17.26 28.12 8.70
CA GLU A 249 -17.54 28.76 7.42
C GLU A 249 -16.27 28.81 6.54
N GLY A 250 -16.42 28.61 5.24
CA GLY A 250 -15.31 28.61 4.30
C GLY A 250 -14.47 27.32 4.30
N THR A 251 -14.88 26.26 5.04
CA THR A 251 -14.17 24.98 5.05
C THR A 251 -14.96 23.88 4.34
N GLY A 252 -14.20 22.91 3.79
CA GLY A 252 -14.72 21.64 3.33
C GLY A 252 -14.42 20.52 4.34
N ARG A 253 -15.32 19.55 4.51
CA ARG A 253 -15.07 18.34 5.31
C ARG A 253 -15.34 17.09 4.51
N GLY A 254 -14.48 16.09 4.68
CA GLY A 254 -14.64 14.75 4.15
C GLY A 254 -14.45 13.68 5.22
N VAL A 255 -15.14 12.57 5.09
CA VAL A 255 -15.01 11.39 5.96
C VAL A 255 -14.65 10.17 5.14
N ALA A 256 -13.74 9.35 5.65
CA ALA A 256 -13.39 8.07 5.05
C ALA A 256 -13.12 7.02 6.14
N MET A 257 -13.35 5.74 5.80
CA MET A 257 -12.99 4.60 6.63
C MET A 257 -12.32 3.54 5.78
N CYS A 258 -11.21 2.98 6.26
CA CYS A 258 -10.52 1.90 5.59
C CYS A 258 -10.26 0.76 6.57
N PHE A 259 -10.54 -0.47 6.12
CA PHE A 259 -10.16 -1.68 6.83
C PHE A 259 -8.91 -2.28 6.19
N SER A 260 -7.84 -2.37 6.97
CA SER A 260 -6.56 -2.91 6.50
C SER A 260 -5.87 -3.68 7.62
N PHE A 261 -5.29 -4.84 7.31
CA PHE A 261 -4.57 -5.69 8.27
C PHE A 261 -5.35 -5.96 9.57
N GLY A 262 -6.66 -6.23 9.46
CA GLY A 262 -7.50 -6.55 10.61
C GLY A 262 -7.99 -5.36 11.43
N THR A 263 -7.65 -4.13 11.03
CA THR A 263 -7.94 -2.91 11.80
C THR A 263 -8.74 -1.92 10.96
N PRO A 264 -9.93 -1.47 11.42
CA PRO A 264 -10.66 -0.37 10.82
C PRO A 264 -10.09 0.95 11.33
N VAL A 265 -9.91 1.90 10.44
CA VAL A 265 -9.49 3.26 10.75
C VAL A 265 -10.42 4.23 10.04
N ALA A 266 -10.98 5.19 10.76
CA ALA A 266 -11.76 6.27 10.17
C ALA A 266 -11.11 7.62 10.46
N CYS A 267 -11.27 8.56 9.55
CA CYS A 267 -10.84 9.94 9.75
C CYS A 267 -11.83 10.92 9.13
N VAL A 268 -11.91 12.10 9.75
CA VAL A 268 -12.50 13.30 9.17
C VAL A 268 -11.36 14.26 8.88
N LEU A 269 -11.33 14.77 7.66
CA LEU A 269 -10.41 15.82 7.24
C LEU A 269 -11.20 17.12 7.04
N GLU A 270 -10.63 18.22 7.50
CA GLU A 270 -11.10 19.56 7.25
C GLU A 270 -10.07 20.30 6.41
N VAL A 271 -10.53 20.95 5.36
CA VAL A 271 -9.69 21.76 4.47
C VAL A 271 -10.27 23.16 4.36
N ALA A 272 -9.42 24.17 4.43
CA ALA A 272 -9.74 25.58 4.20
C ALA A 272 -9.02 26.05 2.94
N GLU A 273 -9.60 27.03 2.24
CA GLU A 273 -8.95 27.73 1.12
C GLU A 273 -7.88 28.70 1.62
#